data_7e9897a773da83040758b873c8619d94
#
_entry.id   7e9897a773da83040758b873c8619d94
#
_cell.length_a   1.000
_cell.length_b   1.000
_cell.length_c   1.000
_cell.angle_alpha   90.00
_cell.angle_beta   90.00
_cell.angle_gamma   90.00
#
_symmetry.space_group_name_H-M   'P 1'
#
loop_
_entity.id
_entity.type
_entity.pdbx_description
1 polymer ?
#
loop_
_entity_poly.entity_id
_entity_poly.type
_entity_poly.pdbx_seq_one_letter_code
_entity_poly.pdbx_strand_id
1 'polypeptide(L)'
;MKKKIFLLVLIIFLARSSYAGTRARFLFIGDIMTHQQQLDAARYKGNEKEKINTYDFSPQFRRIRPLLENYFLVGNLETTFSGSGKKLKYSGYPTFNTPDDLIKVLSSDLKIDLLTLANNHIFDKGAAGARRTVEALNSADLKWTGLGLDGVVSNDSVMLENEGIRAAFVSHTYGSNLYPKSSDVHLNLITEEDLKASLTRAKNLSPDIIIACFHWGNEYQYSPSQQQKRAADIAFANGADLIVGHHPHVLQPVELRKISGDFKAVAWSLGNFISFQRTLPRERTCILAVEFEKDGEGRTRLVKISVAPLQVLAPGQKRTEVTYAGTSPEIIDRLDFEGVSTEQKNKLLNAGRLVLDFLGAQNEIDDYGFYTIWNEDSPDALPEQRRKSPM
;
A
#
# COMPACT_ATOMS: atom_id res chain seq x y z
N MET A 1 -37.19 -65.33 -36.91
CA MET A 1 -37.38 -63.99 -36.36
C MET A 1 -36.27 -63.74 -35.37
N LYS A 2 -35.23 -63.02 -35.79
CA LYS A 2 -34.09 -62.61 -34.92
C LYS A 2 -34.31 -61.20 -34.44
N LYS A 3 -34.57 -61.00 -33.13
CA LYS A 3 -34.67 -59.70 -32.52
C LYS A 3 -33.23 -59.11 -32.32
N LYS A 4 -32.92 -58.03 -33.02
CA LYS A 4 -31.72 -57.23 -32.77
C LYS A 4 -31.97 -56.30 -31.57
N ILE A 5 -31.22 -56.53 -30.48
CA ILE A 5 -31.18 -55.62 -29.33
C ILE A 5 -30.20 -54.52 -29.70
N PHE A 6 -30.70 -53.26 -29.79
CA PHE A 6 -29.89 -52.08 -29.94
C PHE A 6 -29.45 -51.62 -28.55
N LEU A 7 -28.16 -51.76 -28.24
CA LEU A 7 -27.56 -51.24 -27.01
C LEU A 7 -27.25 -49.79 -27.23
N LEU A 8 -28.03 -48.87 -26.62
CA LEU A 8 -27.81 -47.44 -26.64
C LEU A 8 -26.75 -47.13 -25.58
N VAL A 9 -25.50 -46.89 -25.99
CA VAL A 9 -24.43 -46.44 -25.12
C VAL A 9 -24.58 -44.93 -24.96
N LEU A 10 -25.12 -44.49 -23.82
CA LEU A 10 -25.19 -43.08 -23.43
C LEU A 10 -23.81 -42.61 -22.96
N ILE A 11 -23.05 -41.98 -23.83
CA ILE A 11 -21.79 -41.35 -23.47
C ILE A 11 -22.16 -40.02 -22.80
N ILE A 12 -22.13 -40.00 -21.46
CA ILE A 12 -22.23 -38.77 -20.69
C ILE A 12 -20.87 -38.06 -20.81
N PHE A 13 -20.78 -37.09 -21.73
CA PHE A 13 -19.73 -36.10 -21.70
C PHE A 13 -19.97 -35.20 -20.48
N LEU A 14 -19.29 -35.51 -19.37
CA LEU A 14 -19.05 -34.56 -18.31
C LEU A 14 -18.16 -33.46 -18.91
N ALA A 15 -18.78 -32.43 -19.49
CA ALA A 15 -18.10 -31.18 -19.75
C ALA A 15 -17.66 -30.65 -18.38
N ARG A 16 -16.39 -30.84 -18.02
CA ARG A 16 -15.74 -30.00 -17.02
C ARG A 16 -15.77 -28.60 -17.61
N SER A 17 -16.81 -27.84 -17.27
CA SER A 17 -16.75 -26.41 -17.38
C SER A 17 -15.55 -26.00 -16.56
N SER A 18 -14.45 -25.69 -17.23
CA SER A 18 -13.34 -24.97 -16.59
C SER A 18 -13.92 -23.61 -16.24
N TYR A 19 -14.48 -23.48 -15.04
CA TYR A 19 -14.71 -22.17 -14.44
C TYR A 19 -13.34 -21.52 -14.37
N ALA A 20 -13.09 -20.58 -15.28
CA ALA A 20 -11.93 -19.74 -15.18
C ALA A 20 -12.00 -19.09 -13.79
N GLY A 21 -10.96 -19.28 -12.98
CA GLY A 21 -10.89 -18.67 -11.66
C GLY A 21 -10.99 -17.15 -11.76
N THR A 22 -11.52 -16.51 -10.73
CA THR A 22 -11.53 -15.06 -10.63
C THR A 22 -10.16 -14.58 -10.14
N ARG A 23 -9.56 -13.59 -10.81
CA ARG A 23 -8.29 -12.98 -10.40
C ARG A 23 -8.52 -11.55 -9.96
N ALA A 24 -7.93 -11.16 -8.84
CA ALA A 24 -7.92 -9.79 -8.35
C ALA A 24 -6.49 -9.32 -8.09
N ARG A 25 -6.18 -8.10 -8.55
CA ARG A 25 -4.91 -7.43 -8.32
C ARG A 25 -5.11 -6.32 -7.29
N PHE A 26 -4.34 -6.36 -6.22
CA PHE A 26 -4.29 -5.34 -5.17
C PHE A 26 -2.98 -4.59 -5.28
N LEU A 27 -3.05 -3.26 -5.30
CA LEU A 27 -1.90 -2.39 -5.28
C LEU A 27 -1.67 -1.81 -3.88
N PHE A 28 -0.41 -1.75 -3.47
CA PHE A 28 0.01 -1.18 -2.19
C PHE A 28 1.07 -0.12 -2.43
N ILE A 29 0.91 1.03 -1.78
CA ILE A 29 1.87 2.12 -1.78
C ILE A 29 2.40 2.37 -0.37
N GLY A 30 3.61 2.93 -0.28
CA GLY A 30 4.28 3.23 0.98
C GLY A 30 3.70 4.41 1.75
N ASP A 31 4.53 5.05 2.58
CA ASP A 31 4.12 6.10 3.50
C ASP A 31 3.74 7.39 2.77
N ILE A 32 2.52 7.89 3.03
CA ILE A 32 2.01 9.15 2.53
C ILE A 32 2.26 10.21 3.61
N MET A 33 3.30 11.01 3.43
CA MET A 33 3.71 12.05 4.38
C MET A 33 3.63 13.43 3.75
N THR A 34 3.43 14.48 4.55
CA THR A 34 3.39 15.86 4.08
C THR A 34 4.34 16.74 4.89
N HIS A 35 5.56 16.90 4.40
CA HIS A 35 6.54 17.79 5.01
C HIS A 35 6.25 19.29 4.69
N GLN A 36 6.90 20.21 5.40
CA GLN A 36 6.67 21.64 5.22
C GLN A 36 6.86 22.10 3.77
N GLN A 37 7.88 21.60 3.09
CA GLN A 37 8.17 21.95 1.69
C GLN A 37 7.06 21.50 0.73
N GLN A 38 6.38 20.40 1.04
CA GLN A 38 5.23 19.92 0.25
C GLN A 38 4.01 20.80 0.48
N LEU A 39 3.78 21.25 1.74
CA LEU A 39 2.73 22.22 2.07
C LEU A 39 2.98 23.55 1.37
N ASP A 40 4.22 24.06 1.42
CA ASP A 40 4.58 25.34 0.79
C ASP A 40 4.44 25.28 -0.73
N ALA A 41 4.79 24.15 -1.34
CA ALA A 41 4.64 23.93 -2.78
C ALA A 41 3.18 23.80 -3.22
N ALA A 42 2.35 23.18 -2.39
CA ALA A 42 0.92 23.00 -2.67
C ALA A 42 0.11 24.28 -2.43
N ARG A 43 0.66 25.24 -1.65
CA ARG A 43 -0.07 26.47 -1.31
C ARG A 43 -0.33 27.29 -2.56
N TYR A 44 -1.59 27.43 -2.92
CA TYR A 44 -2.01 28.29 -4.01
C TYR A 44 -1.89 29.76 -3.58
N LYS A 45 -1.09 30.52 -4.30
CA LYS A 45 -1.02 32.00 -4.17
C LYS A 45 -2.14 32.62 -4.99
N GLY A 46 -3.38 32.35 -4.63
CA GLY A 46 -4.53 33.04 -5.19
C GLY A 46 -4.55 34.52 -4.77
N ASN A 47 -5.36 35.27 -5.47
CA ASN A 47 -5.52 36.72 -5.28
C ASN A 47 -5.52 37.09 -3.77
N GLU A 48 -4.57 37.89 -3.32
CA GLU A 48 -4.35 38.24 -1.92
C GLU A 48 -5.59 38.86 -1.23
N LYS A 49 -6.60 39.25 -2.01
CA LYS A 49 -7.86 39.81 -1.52
C LYS A 49 -8.79 38.77 -0.87
N GLU A 50 -8.68 37.47 -1.21
CA GLU A 50 -9.64 36.48 -0.73
C GLU A 50 -9.23 35.74 0.53
N LYS A 51 -8.00 35.90 1.04
CA LYS A 51 -7.45 35.25 2.27
C LYS A 51 -7.78 33.74 2.44
N ILE A 52 -8.17 33.05 1.39
CA ILE A 52 -8.47 31.63 1.41
C ILE A 52 -7.16 30.90 1.11
N ASN A 53 -6.59 30.24 2.13
CA ASN A 53 -5.48 29.33 1.94
C ASN A 53 -6.01 28.04 1.30
N THR A 54 -5.98 27.97 0.00
CA THR A 54 -6.25 26.73 -0.76
C THR A 54 -4.93 26.06 -1.09
N TYR A 55 -4.95 24.73 -1.12
CA TYR A 55 -3.79 23.92 -1.45
C TYR A 55 -4.11 23.02 -2.65
N ASP A 56 -3.15 22.83 -3.53
CA ASP A 56 -3.24 21.91 -4.66
C ASP A 56 -2.08 20.92 -4.59
N PHE A 57 -2.41 19.68 -4.20
CA PHE A 57 -1.47 18.57 -4.12
C PHE A 57 -1.43 17.73 -5.41
N SER A 58 -2.37 17.93 -6.36
CA SER A 58 -2.46 17.12 -7.58
C SER A 58 -1.17 17.04 -8.38
N PRO A 59 -0.37 18.13 -8.52
CA PRO A 59 0.89 18.07 -9.26
C PRO A 59 1.92 17.11 -8.67
N GLN A 60 1.81 16.76 -7.37
CA GLN A 60 2.75 15.84 -6.72
C GLN A 60 2.56 14.39 -7.17
N PHE A 61 1.39 14.03 -7.73
CA PHE A 61 1.00 12.68 -8.07
C PHE A 61 0.67 12.47 -9.56
N ARG A 62 0.63 13.54 -10.36
CA ARG A 62 0.14 13.49 -11.76
C ARG A 62 0.85 12.42 -12.60
N ARG A 63 2.16 12.21 -12.38
CA ARG A 63 2.99 11.31 -13.20
C ARG A 63 2.76 9.83 -12.94
N ILE A 64 2.18 9.49 -11.78
CA ILE A 64 1.92 8.09 -11.42
C ILE A 64 0.46 7.70 -11.55
N ARG A 65 -0.47 8.65 -11.76
CA ARG A 65 -1.90 8.36 -11.90
C ARG A 65 -2.19 7.25 -12.90
N PRO A 66 -1.60 7.25 -14.12
CA PRO A 66 -1.88 6.20 -15.09
C PRO A 66 -1.51 4.79 -14.63
N LEU A 67 -0.59 4.64 -13.66
CA LEU A 67 -0.20 3.35 -13.09
C LEU A 67 -1.18 2.83 -12.04
N LEU A 68 -2.06 3.70 -11.52
CA LEU A 68 -2.97 3.41 -10.42
C LEU A 68 -4.43 3.27 -10.88
N GLU A 69 -4.74 3.74 -12.10
CA GLU A 69 -6.11 3.75 -12.61
C GLU A 69 -6.67 2.33 -12.74
N ASN A 70 -7.91 2.17 -12.24
CA ASN A 70 -8.69 0.93 -12.29
C ASN A 70 -8.13 -0.24 -11.45
N TYR A 71 -7.31 0.02 -10.46
CA TYR A 71 -6.84 -0.97 -9.52
C TYR A 71 -7.32 -0.68 -8.11
N PHE A 72 -7.48 -1.73 -7.31
CA PHE A 72 -7.72 -1.62 -5.88
C PHE A 72 -6.45 -1.14 -5.18
N LEU A 73 -6.47 0.04 -4.56
CA LEU A 73 -5.30 0.73 -4.04
C LEU A 73 -5.35 0.92 -2.53
N VAL A 74 -4.30 0.48 -1.84
CA VAL A 74 -4.12 0.61 -0.39
C VAL A 74 -2.88 1.45 -0.09
N GLY A 75 -2.99 2.43 0.83
CA GLY A 75 -1.88 3.29 1.25
C GLY A 75 -1.80 3.51 2.75
N ASN A 76 -0.60 3.79 3.28
CA ASN A 76 -0.41 4.19 4.67
C ASN A 76 -0.44 5.72 4.81
N LEU A 77 -1.47 6.25 5.49
CA LEU A 77 -1.60 7.69 5.74
C LEU A 77 -0.82 8.08 6.99
N GLU A 78 0.42 8.50 6.81
CA GLU A 78 1.32 8.89 7.90
C GLU A 78 1.32 10.40 8.13
N THR A 79 0.13 10.96 8.23
CA THR A 79 -0.15 12.36 8.57
C THR A 79 -1.56 12.48 9.16
N THR A 80 -1.91 13.64 9.74
CA THR A 80 -3.25 13.90 10.25
C THR A 80 -3.97 14.98 9.43
N PHE A 81 -5.29 14.95 9.43
CA PHE A 81 -6.19 15.98 8.90
C PHE A 81 -6.94 16.66 10.05
N SER A 82 -6.19 17.40 10.89
CA SER A 82 -6.75 18.00 12.11
C SER A 82 -7.40 19.37 11.88
N GLY A 83 -7.39 19.85 10.63
CA GLY A 83 -7.90 21.17 10.28
C GLY A 83 -6.97 22.31 10.69
N SER A 84 -7.45 23.54 10.60
CA SER A 84 -6.69 24.74 11.01
C SER A 84 -7.56 25.75 11.75
N GLY A 85 -6.94 26.59 12.59
CA GLY A 85 -7.64 27.61 13.38
C GLY A 85 -6.67 28.51 14.12
N LYS A 86 -7.16 29.28 15.09
CA LYS A 86 -6.32 30.26 15.84
C LYS A 86 -5.11 29.61 16.50
N LYS A 87 -5.24 28.39 17.03
CA LYS A 87 -4.19 27.67 17.78
C LYS A 87 -3.64 26.45 17.03
N LEU A 88 -4.27 26.02 15.94
CA LEU A 88 -3.91 24.84 15.17
C LEU A 88 -3.53 25.27 13.76
N LYS A 89 -2.30 24.95 13.34
CA LYS A 89 -1.78 25.26 12.00
C LYS A 89 -1.45 23.98 11.25
N TYR A 90 -1.49 24.05 9.93
CA TYR A 90 -0.89 23.03 9.10
C TYR A 90 0.63 23.00 9.31
N SER A 91 1.20 21.82 9.37
CA SER A 91 2.62 21.59 9.70
C SER A 91 3.14 20.29 9.13
N GLY A 92 4.42 20.29 8.77
CA GLY A 92 5.19 19.08 8.50
C GLY A 92 5.85 18.53 9.77
N TYR A 93 7.01 17.85 9.58
CA TYR A 93 7.80 17.29 10.68
C TYR A 93 8.10 18.35 11.77
N PRO A 94 8.10 18.03 13.07
CA PRO A 94 7.96 16.68 13.65
C PRO A 94 6.50 16.23 13.93
N THR A 95 5.51 17.11 13.77
CA THR A 95 4.11 16.81 14.03
C THR A 95 3.26 17.23 12.85
N PHE A 96 2.83 16.24 12.09
CA PHE A 96 2.13 16.45 10.82
C PHE A 96 0.68 16.89 11.00
N ASN A 97 0.27 17.85 10.21
CA ASN A 97 -1.11 18.29 10.06
C ASN A 97 -1.33 18.82 8.66
N THR A 98 -2.01 18.07 7.83
CA THR A 98 -2.18 18.32 6.40
C THR A 98 -3.54 18.97 6.10
N PRO A 99 -3.62 19.91 5.14
CA PRO A 99 -4.89 20.40 4.62
C PRO A 99 -5.76 19.30 4.02
N ASP A 100 -7.07 19.38 4.20
CA ASP A 100 -8.05 18.46 3.63
C ASP A 100 -8.02 18.41 2.10
N ASP A 101 -7.41 19.40 1.45
CA ASP A 101 -7.22 19.41 0.00
C ASP A 101 -6.43 18.19 -0.49
N LEU A 102 -5.57 17.56 0.36
CA LEU A 102 -4.93 16.30 0.01
C LEU A 102 -5.95 15.15 -0.06
N ILE A 103 -7.01 15.16 0.76
CA ILE A 103 -8.05 14.12 0.73
C ILE A 103 -8.69 14.04 -0.66
N LYS A 104 -8.92 15.20 -1.32
CA LYS A 104 -9.47 15.22 -2.69
C LYS A 104 -8.58 14.50 -3.68
N VAL A 105 -7.26 14.66 -3.54
CA VAL A 105 -6.30 13.98 -4.40
C VAL A 105 -6.31 12.48 -4.12
N LEU A 106 -6.32 12.08 -2.84
CA LEU A 106 -6.35 10.66 -2.46
C LEU A 106 -7.63 9.96 -2.94
N SER A 107 -8.79 10.62 -2.81
CA SER A 107 -10.10 10.05 -3.17
C SER A 107 -10.41 10.14 -4.66
N SER A 108 -10.13 11.28 -5.31
CA SER A 108 -10.59 11.54 -6.67
C SER A 108 -9.52 11.32 -7.74
N ASP A 109 -8.27 11.73 -7.45
CA ASP A 109 -7.18 11.63 -8.43
C ASP A 109 -6.51 10.26 -8.39
N LEU A 110 -6.21 9.74 -7.19
CA LEU A 110 -5.58 8.44 -7.00
C LEU A 110 -6.60 7.32 -6.78
N LYS A 111 -7.83 7.65 -6.39
CA LYS A 111 -8.91 6.69 -6.12
C LYS A 111 -8.48 5.60 -5.14
N ILE A 112 -7.89 6.02 -4.02
CA ILE A 112 -7.48 5.08 -2.97
C ILE A 112 -8.73 4.41 -2.36
N ASP A 113 -8.74 3.09 -2.29
CA ASP A 113 -9.84 2.31 -1.74
C ASP A 113 -9.73 2.17 -0.22
N LEU A 114 -8.49 2.09 0.32
CA LEU A 114 -8.27 1.92 1.74
C LEU A 114 -7.03 2.66 2.22
N LEU A 115 -7.16 3.39 3.33
CA LEU A 115 -6.05 4.00 4.06
C LEU A 115 -5.80 3.27 5.39
N THR A 116 -4.55 2.92 5.68
CA THR A 116 -4.14 2.45 7.00
C THR A 116 -3.73 3.64 7.87
N LEU A 117 -4.22 3.68 9.10
CA LEU A 117 -4.04 4.80 10.03
C LEU A 117 -3.24 4.42 11.26
N ALA A 118 -2.98 3.12 11.49
CA ALA A 118 -2.16 2.69 12.60
C ALA A 118 -0.69 2.98 12.30
N ASN A 119 -0.22 4.17 12.72
CA ASN A 119 1.16 4.62 12.58
C ASN A 119 1.58 5.54 13.74
N ASN A 120 2.86 5.86 13.82
CA ASN A 120 3.42 6.65 14.91
C ASN A 120 3.03 8.13 14.89
N HIS A 121 2.46 8.64 13.81
CA HIS A 121 2.05 10.05 13.63
C HIS A 121 0.55 10.31 13.84
N ILE A 122 -0.27 9.28 14.07
CA ILE A 122 -1.73 9.43 14.17
C ILE A 122 -2.16 10.37 15.31
N PHE A 123 -1.37 10.44 16.37
CA PHE A 123 -1.63 11.33 17.52
C PHE A 123 -0.82 12.64 17.49
N ASP A 124 -0.26 13.05 16.37
CA ASP A 124 0.52 14.30 16.26
C ASP A 124 -0.24 15.56 16.68
N LYS A 125 -1.56 15.52 16.57
CA LYS A 125 -2.48 16.56 17.06
C LYS A 125 -3.43 16.05 18.15
N GLY A 126 -2.98 15.04 18.91
CA GLY A 126 -3.73 14.42 20.00
C GLY A 126 -4.94 13.60 19.52
N ALA A 127 -5.73 13.11 20.48
CA ALA A 127 -6.93 12.29 20.19
C ALA A 127 -7.94 13.06 19.32
N ALA A 128 -8.16 14.35 19.58
CA ALA A 128 -9.05 15.19 18.79
C ALA A 128 -8.61 15.30 17.33
N GLY A 129 -7.29 15.36 17.09
CA GLY A 129 -6.72 15.35 15.74
C GLY A 129 -6.92 14.04 15.02
N ALA A 130 -6.71 12.91 15.69
CA ALA A 130 -6.97 11.58 15.16
C ALA A 130 -8.46 11.38 14.82
N ARG A 131 -9.36 11.74 15.74
CA ARG A 131 -10.82 11.70 15.50
C ARG A 131 -11.22 12.54 14.29
N ARG A 132 -10.74 13.78 14.23
CA ARG A 132 -11.03 14.68 13.10
C ARG A 132 -10.49 14.14 11.78
N THR A 133 -9.35 13.45 11.79
CA THR A 133 -8.81 12.77 10.61
C THR A 133 -9.79 11.73 10.10
N VAL A 134 -10.31 10.88 10.98
CA VAL A 134 -11.34 9.88 10.63
C VAL A 134 -12.61 10.54 10.09
N GLU A 135 -13.09 11.61 10.72
CA GLU A 135 -14.27 12.36 10.27
C GLU A 135 -14.07 12.93 8.85
N ALA A 136 -12.87 13.44 8.57
CA ALA A 136 -12.54 13.97 7.24
C ALA A 136 -12.51 12.88 6.17
N LEU A 137 -11.93 11.71 6.48
CA LEU A 137 -11.92 10.57 5.57
C LEU A 137 -13.34 10.04 5.31
N ASN A 138 -14.15 9.89 6.35
CA ASN A 138 -15.55 9.47 6.24
C ASN A 138 -16.37 10.44 5.38
N SER A 139 -16.13 11.75 5.52
CA SER A 139 -16.81 12.79 4.72
C SER A 139 -16.45 12.71 3.23
N ALA A 140 -15.33 12.10 2.88
CA ALA A 140 -14.86 11.86 1.52
C ALA A 140 -15.12 10.42 1.03
N ASP A 141 -15.86 9.61 1.80
CA ASP A 141 -16.14 8.18 1.58
C ASP A 141 -14.86 7.32 1.42
N LEU A 142 -13.74 7.77 1.95
CA LEU A 142 -12.50 6.99 2.00
C LEU A 142 -12.57 5.96 3.13
N LYS A 143 -12.34 4.71 2.79
CA LYS A 143 -12.28 3.63 3.79
C LYS A 143 -10.95 3.67 4.52
N TRP A 144 -10.96 3.28 5.79
CA TRP A 144 -9.78 3.28 6.63
C TRP A 144 -9.81 2.13 7.65
N THR A 145 -8.65 1.77 8.20
CA THR A 145 -8.50 0.77 9.27
C THR A 145 -7.32 1.13 10.17
N GLY A 146 -7.25 0.54 11.37
CA GLY A 146 -6.12 0.68 12.29
C GLY A 146 -6.41 1.45 13.57
N LEU A 147 -7.64 1.95 13.73
CA LEU A 147 -8.10 2.66 14.92
C LEU A 147 -9.45 2.12 15.40
N GLY A 148 -9.66 2.13 16.72
CA GLY A 148 -10.98 2.07 17.35
C GLY A 148 -11.41 3.45 17.83
N LEU A 149 -12.70 3.75 17.80
CA LEU A 149 -13.29 4.98 18.32
C LEU A 149 -14.41 4.63 19.30
N ASP A 150 -14.40 5.19 20.51
CA ASP A 150 -15.48 5.02 21.47
C ASP A 150 -16.80 5.51 20.89
N GLY A 151 -17.86 4.68 21.02
CA GLY A 151 -19.18 4.99 20.48
C GLY A 151 -19.32 4.87 18.96
N VAL A 152 -18.28 4.43 18.25
CA VAL A 152 -18.28 4.11 16.82
C VAL A 152 -17.80 2.69 16.64
N VAL A 153 -18.27 2.01 15.58
CA VAL A 153 -17.80 0.66 15.25
C VAL A 153 -16.28 0.67 15.12
N SER A 154 -15.61 -0.26 15.81
CA SER A 154 -14.16 -0.44 15.70
C SER A 154 -13.79 -0.84 14.27
N ASN A 155 -12.94 -0.06 13.60
CA ASN A 155 -12.39 -0.36 12.28
C ASN A 155 -11.02 -1.06 12.42
N ASP A 156 -10.89 -1.97 13.37
CA ASP A 156 -9.69 -2.79 13.55
C ASP A 156 -9.58 -3.92 12.52
N SER A 157 -10.70 -4.25 11.84
CA SER A 157 -10.73 -5.09 10.64
C SER A 157 -11.82 -4.60 9.68
N VAL A 158 -11.49 -4.41 8.42
CA VAL A 158 -12.40 -3.92 7.37
C VAL A 158 -12.44 -4.94 6.24
N MET A 159 -13.67 -5.34 5.84
CA MET A 159 -13.88 -6.19 4.68
C MET A 159 -14.15 -5.35 3.45
N LEU A 160 -13.39 -5.56 2.39
CA LEU A 160 -13.62 -4.97 1.07
C LEU A 160 -13.55 -6.05 0.00
N GLU A 161 -14.17 -5.79 -1.14
CA GLU A 161 -14.19 -6.73 -2.25
C GLU A 161 -13.52 -6.11 -3.48
N ASN A 162 -12.71 -6.91 -4.16
CA ASN A 162 -12.10 -6.57 -5.44
C ASN A 162 -12.27 -7.76 -6.39
N GLU A 163 -12.89 -7.53 -7.55
CA GLU A 163 -13.09 -8.56 -8.58
C GLU A 163 -13.60 -9.90 -8.02
N GLY A 164 -14.58 -9.87 -7.09
CA GLY A 164 -15.17 -11.06 -6.48
C GLY A 164 -14.32 -11.78 -5.42
N ILE A 165 -13.17 -11.22 -5.04
CA ILE A 165 -12.35 -11.67 -3.91
C ILE A 165 -12.58 -10.75 -2.71
N ARG A 166 -13.08 -11.30 -1.60
CA ARG A 166 -13.32 -10.59 -0.35
C ARG A 166 -12.04 -10.60 0.49
N ALA A 167 -11.47 -9.44 0.70
CA ALA A 167 -10.27 -9.25 1.49
C ALA A 167 -10.61 -8.58 2.83
N ALA A 168 -10.21 -9.18 3.94
CA ALA A 168 -10.24 -8.53 5.25
C ALA A 168 -8.89 -7.87 5.50
N PHE A 169 -8.92 -6.57 5.83
CA PHE A 169 -7.73 -5.78 6.13
C PHE A 169 -7.64 -5.50 7.62
N VAL A 170 -6.46 -5.69 8.20
CA VAL A 170 -6.11 -5.26 9.56
C VAL A 170 -4.88 -4.35 9.49
N SER A 171 -4.82 -3.33 10.38
CA SER A 171 -3.66 -2.43 10.43
C SER A 171 -3.22 -2.22 11.88
N HIS A 172 -1.90 -2.35 12.12
CA HIS A 172 -1.30 -2.25 13.45
C HIS A 172 0.03 -1.48 13.40
N THR A 173 0.39 -0.83 14.50
CA THR A 173 1.67 -0.11 14.63
C THR A 173 2.44 -0.55 15.88
N TYR A 174 3.77 -0.37 15.84
CA TYR A 174 4.62 -0.56 17.03
C TYR A 174 4.31 0.42 18.15
N GLY A 175 3.67 1.56 17.84
CA GLY A 175 3.36 2.60 18.80
C GLY A 175 3.07 3.95 18.16
N SER A 176 3.05 5.01 18.98
CA SER A 176 2.92 6.39 18.55
C SER A 176 3.99 7.27 19.18
N ASN A 177 4.44 8.32 18.45
CA ASN A 177 5.40 9.30 18.96
C ASN A 177 4.81 10.13 20.12
N LEU A 178 3.51 10.34 20.09
CA LEU A 178 2.76 11.07 21.10
C LEU A 178 1.56 10.24 21.54
N TYR A 179 1.37 10.12 22.87
CA TYR A 179 0.17 9.50 23.42
C TYR A 179 -0.64 10.55 24.17
N PRO A 180 -1.92 10.73 23.86
CA PRO A 180 -2.79 11.61 24.65
C PRO A 180 -2.98 11.02 26.06
N LYS A 181 -3.09 11.90 27.07
CA LYS A 181 -3.29 11.50 28.49
C LYS A 181 -4.60 10.72 28.69
N SER A 182 -5.61 11.04 27.93
CA SER A 182 -6.88 10.34 27.82
C SER A 182 -7.28 10.33 26.35
N SER A 183 -7.87 9.24 25.90
CA SER A 183 -8.27 9.11 24.51
C SER A 183 -9.51 8.25 24.40
N ASP A 184 -10.42 8.69 23.59
CA ASP A 184 -11.55 7.94 23.06
C ASP A 184 -11.20 7.31 21.68
N VAL A 185 -9.92 7.40 21.31
CA VAL A 185 -9.34 6.79 20.11
C VAL A 185 -8.35 5.73 20.58
N HIS A 186 -8.55 4.50 20.14
CA HIS A 186 -7.73 3.34 20.44
C HIS A 186 -6.84 3.04 19.23
N LEU A 187 -5.54 2.96 19.45
CA LEU A 187 -4.55 2.63 18.42
C LEU A 187 -4.30 1.13 18.45
N ASN A 188 -4.43 0.48 17.29
CA ASN A 188 -4.10 -0.94 17.15
C ASN A 188 -2.59 -1.15 17.25
N LEU A 189 -2.14 -1.87 18.27
CA LEU A 189 -0.72 -2.10 18.53
C LEU A 189 -0.27 -3.47 18.03
N ILE A 190 1.02 -3.56 17.67
CA ILE A 190 1.69 -4.83 17.35
C ILE A 190 2.06 -5.53 18.67
N THR A 191 1.03 -5.97 19.41
CA THR A 191 1.17 -6.91 20.52
C THR A 191 0.63 -8.27 20.09
N GLU A 192 1.05 -9.34 20.72
CA GLU A 192 0.54 -10.69 20.40
C GLU A 192 -0.97 -10.77 20.64
N GLU A 193 -1.45 -10.14 21.72
CA GLU A 193 -2.86 -10.11 22.09
C GLU A 193 -3.71 -9.37 21.04
N ASP A 194 -3.31 -8.12 20.68
CA ASP A 194 -4.07 -7.30 19.73
C ASP A 194 -4.05 -7.93 18.33
N LEU A 195 -2.92 -8.48 17.89
CA LEU A 195 -2.81 -9.18 16.61
C LEU A 195 -3.74 -10.38 16.54
N LYS A 196 -3.74 -11.25 17.57
CA LYS A 196 -4.63 -12.40 17.64
C LYS A 196 -6.11 -11.98 17.66
N ALA A 197 -6.43 -10.97 18.43
CA ALA A 197 -7.80 -10.48 18.54
C ALA A 197 -8.33 -9.92 17.21
N SER A 198 -7.59 -9.05 16.55
CA SER A 198 -8.02 -8.45 15.27
C SER A 198 -8.05 -9.46 14.12
N LEU A 199 -7.08 -10.37 14.05
CA LEU A 199 -7.08 -11.44 13.04
C LEU A 199 -8.24 -12.44 13.28
N THR A 200 -8.61 -12.70 14.53
CA THR A 200 -9.81 -13.48 14.84
C THR A 200 -11.07 -12.77 14.38
N ARG A 201 -11.20 -11.46 14.63
CA ARG A 201 -12.34 -10.67 14.11
C ARG A 201 -12.36 -10.66 12.59
N ALA A 202 -11.21 -10.49 11.95
CA ALA A 202 -11.09 -10.56 10.49
C ALA A 202 -11.59 -11.91 9.94
N LYS A 203 -11.19 -13.03 10.53
CA LYS A 203 -11.69 -14.37 10.16
C LYS A 203 -13.20 -14.51 10.30
N ASN A 204 -13.78 -13.93 11.36
CA ASN A 204 -15.22 -13.99 11.61
C ASN A 204 -16.06 -13.26 10.55
N LEU A 205 -15.44 -12.38 9.75
CA LEU A 205 -16.06 -11.78 8.58
C LEU A 205 -16.15 -12.76 7.40
N SER A 206 -15.55 -13.95 7.51
CA SER A 206 -15.49 -14.97 6.45
C SER A 206 -14.88 -14.44 5.15
N PRO A 207 -13.68 -13.85 5.17
CA PRO A 207 -13.01 -13.38 3.97
C PRO A 207 -12.44 -14.53 3.14
N ASP A 208 -12.12 -14.24 1.89
CA ASP A 208 -11.34 -15.15 1.04
C ASP A 208 -9.85 -15.06 1.35
N ILE A 209 -9.37 -13.85 1.75
CA ILE A 209 -7.98 -13.57 2.17
C ILE A 209 -7.94 -12.56 3.31
N ILE A 210 -6.86 -12.62 4.12
CA ILE A 210 -6.57 -11.62 5.16
C ILE A 210 -5.25 -10.92 4.84
N ILE A 211 -5.32 -9.60 4.75
CA ILE A 211 -4.18 -8.72 4.48
C ILE A 211 -3.87 -7.90 5.72
N ALA A 212 -2.65 -8.02 6.25
CA ALA A 212 -2.19 -7.29 7.42
C ALA A 212 -1.22 -6.17 7.00
N CYS A 213 -1.54 -4.91 7.35
CA CYS A 213 -0.70 -3.76 7.11
C CYS A 213 -0.02 -3.34 8.41
N PHE A 214 1.31 -3.35 8.49
CA PHE A 214 2.05 -3.11 9.71
C PHE A 214 2.98 -1.90 9.58
N HIS A 215 2.88 -0.98 10.53
CA HIS A 215 3.78 0.14 10.67
C HIS A 215 4.81 -0.19 11.78
N TRP A 216 6.01 -0.64 11.40
CA TRP A 216 6.94 -1.36 12.27
C TRP A 216 8.41 -1.20 11.92
N GLY A 217 9.28 -1.74 12.78
CA GLY A 217 10.72 -1.81 12.54
C GLY A 217 11.46 -0.57 13.00
N ASN A 218 12.62 -0.36 12.42
CA ASN A 218 13.49 0.78 12.74
C ASN A 218 13.67 1.64 11.49
N GLU A 219 13.60 2.95 11.65
CA GLU A 219 13.83 3.89 10.57
C GLU A 219 15.19 3.64 9.90
N TYR A 220 15.19 3.72 8.57
CA TYR A 220 16.37 3.67 7.70
C TYR A 220 17.17 2.37 7.72
N GLN A 221 16.60 1.29 8.24
CA GLN A 221 17.19 -0.05 8.19
C GLN A 221 16.65 -0.83 7.00
N TYR A 222 17.56 -1.44 6.21
CA TYR A 222 17.22 -2.19 4.98
C TYR A 222 16.83 -3.65 5.24
N SER A 223 17.04 -4.14 6.43
CA SER A 223 16.73 -5.51 6.83
C SER A 223 15.68 -5.50 7.93
N PRO A 224 14.73 -6.44 7.89
CA PRO A 224 13.72 -6.52 8.93
C PRO A 224 14.33 -6.88 10.30
N SER A 225 13.86 -6.19 11.33
CA SER A 225 14.23 -6.43 12.72
C SER A 225 13.65 -7.76 13.24
N GLN A 226 14.16 -8.24 14.36
CA GLN A 226 13.59 -9.42 15.01
C GLN A 226 12.15 -9.21 15.48
N GLN A 227 11.79 -7.97 15.85
CA GLN A 227 10.41 -7.65 16.23
C GLN A 227 9.47 -7.76 15.02
N GLN A 228 9.86 -7.25 13.83
CA GLN A 228 9.10 -7.43 12.61
C GLN A 228 8.90 -8.92 12.30
N LYS A 229 9.95 -9.73 12.36
CA LYS A 229 9.89 -11.17 12.09
C LYS A 229 8.92 -11.89 13.02
N ARG A 230 8.97 -11.63 14.33
CA ARG A 230 8.04 -12.22 15.31
C ARG A 230 6.61 -11.82 15.04
N ALA A 231 6.35 -10.54 14.74
CA ALA A 231 5.00 -10.07 14.42
C ALA A 231 4.45 -10.74 13.15
N ALA A 232 5.29 -10.91 12.12
CA ALA A 232 4.92 -11.63 10.90
C ALA A 232 4.61 -13.11 11.19
N ASP A 233 5.41 -13.79 12.01
CA ASP A 233 5.18 -15.17 12.41
C ASP A 233 3.84 -15.33 13.13
N ILE A 234 3.52 -14.41 14.08
CA ILE A 234 2.22 -14.37 14.77
C ILE A 234 1.09 -14.15 13.77
N ALA A 235 1.23 -13.18 12.84
CA ALA A 235 0.18 -12.87 11.89
C ALA A 235 -0.10 -14.05 10.94
N PHE A 236 0.93 -14.68 10.39
CA PHE A 236 0.76 -15.86 9.52
C PHE A 236 0.16 -17.05 10.27
N ALA A 237 0.60 -17.30 11.50
CA ALA A 237 0.04 -18.36 12.35
C ALA A 237 -1.44 -18.11 12.67
N ASN A 238 -1.88 -16.86 12.64
CA ASN A 238 -3.27 -16.45 12.86
C ASN A 238 -4.05 -16.15 11.59
N GLY A 239 -3.54 -16.57 10.40
CA GLY A 239 -4.30 -16.63 9.16
C GLY A 239 -4.11 -15.45 8.21
N ALA A 240 -3.15 -14.57 8.43
CA ALA A 240 -2.79 -13.60 7.40
C ALA A 240 -2.26 -14.32 6.14
N ASP A 241 -2.61 -13.82 4.96
CA ASP A 241 -2.15 -14.32 3.66
C ASP A 241 -1.10 -13.41 3.05
N LEU A 242 -1.20 -12.11 3.32
CA LEU A 242 -0.26 -11.08 2.90
C LEU A 242 0.04 -10.14 4.07
N ILE A 243 1.31 -9.76 4.21
CA ILE A 243 1.72 -8.70 5.13
C ILE A 243 2.41 -7.60 4.33
N VAL A 244 1.98 -6.34 4.55
CA VAL A 244 2.58 -5.15 3.93
C VAL A 244 3.09 -4.22 5.01
N GLY A 245 4.39 -3.94 4.99
CA GLY A 245 5.10 -3.15 5.98
C GLY A 245 5.36 -1.70 5.59
N HIS A 246 5.41 -0.85 6.62
CA HIS A 246 5.60 0.60 6.58
C HIS A 246 6.51 1.05 7.72
N HIS A 247 6.92 2.31 7.77
CA HIS A 247 7.72 2.97 8.81
C HIS A 247 9.23 3.06 8.55
N PRO A 248 9.98 2.05 8.04
CA PRO A 248 11.42 2.23 7.86
C PRO A 248 11.82 3.37 6.91
N HIS A 249 10.89 3.94 6.13
CA HIS A 249 11.10 5.01 5.15
C HIS A 249 12.11 4.66 4.06
N VAL A 250 12.49 3.40 3.98
CA VAL A 250 13.30 2.78 2.92
C VAL A 250 12.69 1.45 2.55
N LEU A 251 12.95 0.99 1.33
CA LEU A 251 12.53 -0.35 0.92
C LEU A 251 13.22 -1.42 1.79
N GLN A 252 12.44 -2.42 2.17
CA GLN A 252 12.93 -3.69 2.72
C GLN A 252 12.51 -4.83 1.78
N PRO A 253 13.09 -6.03 1.88
CA PRO A 253 12.81 -7.13 0.97
C PRO A 253 11.33 -7.52 0.89
N VAL A 254 10.97 -8.20 -0.21
CA VAL A 254 9.75 -8.99 -0.32
C VAL A 254 10.14 -10.46 -0.15
N GLU A 255 9.47 -11.16 0.75
CA GLU A 255 9.77 -12.54 1.13
C GLU A 255 8.53 -13.42 0.92
N LEU A 256 8.71 -14.54 0.24
CA LEU A 256 7.69 -15.58 0.12
C LEU A 256 7.91 -16.65 1.17
N ARG A 257 6.81 -17.15 1.71
CA ARG A 257 6.78 -18.25 2.67
C ARG A 257 5.80 -19.32 2.23
N LYS A 258 6.22 -20.58 2.27
CA LYS A 258 5.31 -21.71 2.06
C LYS A 258 4.79 -22.17 3.42
N ILE A 259 3.49 -21.96 3.68
CA ILE A 259 2.83 -22.26 4.95
C ILE A 259 1.63 -23.16 4.67
N SER A 260 1.62 -24.35 5.26
CA SER A 260 0.54 -25.34 5.07
C SER A 260 0.24 -25.70 3.59
N GLY A 261 1.27 -25.59 2.74
CA GLY A 261 1.17 -25.89 1.32
C GLY A 261 0.92 -24.68 0.41
N ASP A 262 0.45 -23.56 0.95
CA ASP A 262 0.16 -22.34 0.21
C ASP A 262 1.30 -21.33 0.30
N PHE A 263 1.47 -20.54 -0.76
CA PHE A 263 2.38 -19.39 -0.74
C PHE A 263 1.70 -18.20 -0.04
N LYS A 264 2.45 -17.57 0.86
CA LYS A 264 2.13 -16.33 1.53
C LYS A 264 3.29 -15.37 1.36
N ALA A 265 3.04 -14.07 1.51
CA ALA A 265 4.09 -13.09 1.29
C ALA A 265 4.15 -12.03 2.39
N VAL A 266 5.36 -11.51 2.63
CA VAL A 266 5.59 -10.30 3.41
C VAL A 266 6.47 -9.33 2.61
N ALA A 267 5.94 -8.13 2.34
CA ALA A 267 6.72 -6.98 1.92
C ALA A 267 7.11 -6.22 3.20
N TRP A 268 8.38 -6.32 3.62
CA TRP A 268 8.80 -5.81 4.93
C TRP A 268 8.72 -4.29 5.07
N SER A 269 8.94 -3.54 3.99
CA SER A 269 8.68 -2.10 3.91
C SER A 269 8.63 -1.63 2.46
N LEU A 270 7.65 -0.80 2.15
CA LEU A 270 7.52 -0.15 0.84
C LEU A 270 8.22 1.22 0.78
N GLY A 271 8.78 1.71 1.90
CA GLY A 271 9.41 3.02 1.97
C GLY A 271 8.40 4.18 1.84
N ASN A 272 8.90 5.36 1.50
CA ASN A 272 8.07 6.56 1.34
C ASN A 272 7.39 6.60 -0.03
N PHE A 273 6.07 6.50 -0.09
CA PHE A 273 5.36 6.80 -1.34
C PHE A 273 5.55 8.26 -1.71
N ILE A 274 5.35 9.17 -0.76
CA ILE A 274 5.69 10.57 -0.91
C ILE A 274 6.13 11.19 0.40
N SER A 275 7.28 11.87 0.39
CA SER A 275 7.83 12.62 1.52
C SER A 275 8.80 13.68 1.03
N PHE A 276 9.35 14.48 1.93
CA PHE A 276 10.50 15.37 1.65
C PHE A 276 11.77 14.89 2.36
N GLN A 277 11.90 13.62 2.63
CA GLN A 277 13.15 13.03 3.12
C GLN A 277 14.12 12.87 1.93
N ARG A 278 15.07 13.79 1.80
CA ARG A 278 15.92 13.99 0.60
C ARG A 278 17.25 13.23 0.61
N THR A 279 17.47 12.38 1.59
CA THR A 279 18.68 11.55 1.66
C THR A 279 18.44 10.23 0.95
N LEU A 280 19.24 9.90 -0.06
CA LEU A 280 19.18 8.59 -0.70
C LEU A 280 19.42 7.48 0.34
N PRO A 281 18.68 6.37 0.25
CA PRO A 281 17.69 6.02 -0.77
C PRO A 281 16.23 6.25 -0.34
N ARG A 282 15.94 7.12 0.63
CA ARG A 282 14.58 7.42 1.15
C ARG A 282 13.63 8.00 0.10
N GLU A 283 14.19 8.41 -1.04
CA GLU A 283 13.44 8.89 -2.21
C GLU A 283 12.97 7.75 -3.11
N ARG A 284 13.44 6.51 -2.87
CA ARG A 284 13.14 5.33 -3.69
C ARG A 284 12.07 4.51 -3.01
N THR A 285 11.07 4.14 -3.79
CA THR A 285 9.91 3.37 -3.34
C THR A 285 9.38 2.53 -4.51
N CYS A 286 8.29 1.84 -4.29
CA CYS A 286 7.60 1.11 -5.34
C CYS A 286 6.08 1.10 -5.10
N ILE A 287 5.33 0.78 -6.15
CA ILE A 287 4.00 0.22 -6.03
C ILE A 287 4.18 -1.30 -6.00
N LEU A 288 3.71 -1.95 -4.96
CA LEU A 288 3.65 -3.41 -4.88
C LEU A 288 2.30 -3.86 -5.45
N ALA A 289 2.31 -4.77 -6.42
CA ALA A 289 1.11 -5.40 -6.95
C ALA A 289 1.09 -6.87 -6.54
N VAL A 290 -0.01 -7.31 -5.96
CA VAL A 290 -0.21 -8.69 -5.51
C VAL A 290 -1.50 -9.23 -6.12
N GLU A 291 -1.39 -10.37 -6.80
CA GLU A 291 -2.52 -11.02 -7.45
C GLU A 291 -2.92 -12.29 -6.71
N PHE A 292 -4.21 -12.39 -6.45
CA PHE A 292 -4.84 -13.58 -5.92
C PHE A 292 -5.79 -14.17 -6.95
N GLU A 293 -5.91 -15.49 -6.95
CA GLU A 293 -6.86 -16.23 -7.77
C GLU A 293 -7.78 -17.05 -6.89
N LYS A 294 -9.09 -16.92 -7.12
CA LYS A 294 -10.13 -17.73 -6.49
C LYS A 294 -10.62 -18.74 -7.52
N ASP A 295 -10.40 -20.02 -7.25
CA ASP A 295 -10.81 -21.11 -8.13
C ASP A 295 -12.31 -21.40 -8.08
N GLY A 296 -12.78 -22.32 -8.93
CA GLY A 296 -14.19 -22.73 -8.99
C GLY A 296 -14.71 -23.45 -7.73
N GLU A 297 -13.82 -23.87 -6.83
CA GLU A 297 -14.15 -24.48 -5.54
C GLU A 297 -14.19 -23.43 -4.41
N GLY A 298 -13.89 -22.17 -4.74
CA GLY A 298 -13.88 -21.05 -3.79
C GLY A 298 -12.59 -20.92 -2.98
N ARG A 299 -11.54 -21.68 -3.32
CA ARG A 299 -10.22 -21.54 -2.68
C ARG A 299 -9.47 -20.38 -3.32
N THR A 300 -8.96 -19.50 -2.48
CA THR A 300 -8.18 -18.33 -2.92
C THR A 300 -6.70 -18.54 -2.58
N ARG A 301 -5.82 -18.24 -3.54
CA ARG A 301 -4.37 -18.38 -3.39
C ARG A 301 -3.63 -17.19 -4.00
N LEU A 302 -2.44 -16.91 -3.46
CA LEU A 302 -1.49 -15.97 -4.04
C LEU A 302 -0.91 -16.58 -5.34
N VAL A 303 -0.97 -15.83 -6.45
CA VAL A 303 -0.49 -16.31 -7.76
C VAL A 303 0.62 -15.47 -8.36
N LYS A 304 0.72 -14.18 -8.02
CA LYS A 304 1.76 -13.31 -8.57
C LYS A 304 2.10 -12.15 -7.64
N ILE A 305 3.37 -11.77 -7.62
CA ILE A 305 3.87 -10.54 -7.00
C ILE A 305 4.70 -9.79 -8.03
N SER A 306 4.40 -8.50 -8.19
CA SER A 306 5.15 -7.62 -9.10
C SER A 306 5.29 -6.23 -8.49
N VAL A 307 6.22 -5.43 -9.04
CA VAL A 307 6.50 -4.08 -8.55
C VAL A 307 6.68 -3.09 -9.69
N ALA A 308 6.18 -1.89 -9.51
CA ALA A 308 6.54 -0.74 -10.32
C ALA A 308 7.50 0.15 -9.51
N PRO A 309 8.77 0.29 -9.91
CA PRO A 309 9.72 1.12 -9.18
C PRO A 309 9.38 2.60 -9.33
N LEU A 310 9.47 3.32 -8.22
CA LEU A 310 9.20 4.75 -8.16
C LEU A 310 10.37 5.51 -7.53
N GLN A 311 10.44 6.80 -7.86
CA GLN A 311 11.29 7.76 -7.16
C GLN A 311 10.57 9.07 -6.93
N VAL A 312 10.78 9.66 -5.77
CA VAL A 312 10.34 11.00 -5.46
C VAL A 312 11.36 11.99 -6.03
N LEU A 313 10.95 12.79 -7.00
CA LEU A 313 11.71 13.91 -7.53
C LEU A 313 11.40 15.19 -6.74
N ALA A 314 12.34 16.11 -6.69
CA ALA A 314 12.11 17.48 -6.18
C ALA A 314 12.71 18.49 -7.16
N PRO A 315 12.03 18.77 -8.26
CA PRO A 315 12.49 19.74 -9.24
C PRO A 315 12.70 21.11 -8.57
N GLY A 316 13.92 21.65 -8.71
CA GLY A 316 14.29 22.93 -8.11
C GLY A 316 14.20 22.99 -6.57
N GLN A 317 14.19 21.84 -5.89
CA GLN A 317 14.08 21.67 -4.42
C GLN A 317 12.84 22.32 -3.79
N LYS A 318 11.81 22.62 -4.58
CA LYS A 318 10.61 23.33 -4.13
C LYS A 318 9.36 22.46 -4.06
N ARG A 319 9.29 21.41 -4.84
CA ARG A 319 8.12 20.53 -4.94
C ARG A 319 8.57 19.07 -5.07
N THR A 320 7.89 18.17 -4.37
CA THR A 320 8.06 16.74 -4.59
C THR A 320 7.06 16.23 -5.62
N GLU A 321 7.51 15.33 -6.49
CA GLU A 321 6.67 14.61 -7.42
C GLU A 321 7.02 13.13 -7.36
N VAL A 322 6.05 12.27 -7.14
CA VAL A 322 6.24 10.82 -7.27
C VAL A 322 6.28 10.48 -8.76
N THR A 323 7.31 9.76 -9.16
CA THR A 323 7.56 9.49 -10.58
C THR A 323 7.97 8.03 -10.77
N TYR A 324 7.47 7.42 -11.84
CA TYR A 324 7.89 6.11 -12.26
C TYR A 324 9.39 6.11 -12.60
N ALA A 325 10.08 5.08 -12.13
CA ALA A 325 11.52 4.91 -12.32
C ALA A 325 11.87 3.63 -13.07
N GLY A 326 10.92 3.05 -13.82
CA GLY A 326 11.14 1.84 -14.61
C GLY A 326 12.15 2.00 -15.73
N THR A 327 12.63 0.88 -16.25
CA THR A 327 13.69 0.82 -17.26
C THR A 327 13.16 0.73 -18.69
N SER A 328 11.83 0.59 -18.89
CA SER A 328 11.24 0.51 -20.23
C SER A 328 11.06 1.89 -20.84
N PRO A 329 11.71 2.21 -21.98
CA PRO A 329 11.48 3.45 -22.71
C PRO A 329 10.03 3.61 -23.14
N GLU A 330 9.36 2.52 -23.56
CA GLU A 330 7.98 2.56 -24.05
C GLU A 330 7.02 2.99 -22.95
N ILE A 331 7.27 2.58 -21.70
CA ILE A 331 6.46 3.00 -20.55
C ILE A 331 6.79 4.44 -20.18
N ILE A 332 8.07 4.80 -20.16
CA ILE A 332 8.51 6.17 -19.91
C ILE A 332 7.88 7.13 -20.92
N ASP A 333 7.78 6.75 -22.19
CA ASP A 333 7.19 7.57 -23.25
C ASP A 333 5.66 7.70 -23.11
N ARG A 334 4.97 6.72 -22.50
CA ARG A 334 3.52 6.79 -22.20
C ARG A 334 3.20 7.67 -21.00
N LEU A 335 4.16 7.89 -20.12
CA LEU A 335 3.98 8.71 -18.93
C LEU A 335 4.41 10.14 -19.22
N ASP A 336 3.69 11.11 -18.61
CA ASP A 336 4.03 12.52 -18.74
C ASP A 336 5.38 12.84 -18.09
N PHE A 337 6.43 12.95 -18.89
CA PHE A 337 7.75 13.42 -18.50
C PHE A 337 8.04 14.85 -18.96
N GLU A 338 7.00 15.63 -19.28
CA GLU A 338 7.16 17.03 -19.62
C GLU A 338 7.91 17.79 -18.51
N GLY A 339 8.93 18.55 -18.90
CA GLY A 339 9.78 19.31 -17.97
C GLY A 339 10.77 18.46 -17.16
N VAL A 340 10.90 17.15 -17.42
CA VAL A 340 11.96 16.30 -16.84
C VAL A 340 13.21 16.38 -17.72
N SER A 341 14.32 16.85 -17.15
CA SER A 341 15.59 16.96 -17.88
C SER A 341 16.18 15.57 -18.17
N THR A 342 17.10 15.49 -19.15
CA THR A 342 17.84 14.26 -19.45
C THR A 342 18.59 13.72 -18.23
N GLU A 343 19.17 14.60 -17.40
CA GLU A 343 19.83 14.20 -16.16
C GLU A 343 18.86 13.54 -15.19
N GLN A 344 17.66 14.12 -15.04
CA GLN A 344 16.61 13.54 -14.17
C GLN A 344 16.11 12.20 -14.71
N LYS A 345 15.94 12.06 -16.03
CA LYS A 345 15.59 10.77 -16.65
C LYS A 345 16.64 9.70 -16.37
N ASN A 346 17.92 10.04 -16.49
CA ASN A 346 19.02 9.12 -16.17
C ASN A 346 19.02 8.71 -14.69
N LYS A 347 18.71 9.65 -13.77
CA LYS A 347 18.56 9.35 -12.35
C LYS A 347 17.39 8.39 -12.09
N LEU A 348 16.26 8.56 -12.77
CA LEU A 348 15.11 7.66 -12.67
C LEU A 348 15.45 6.25 -13.16
N LEU A 349 16.09 6.12 -14.33
CA LEU A 349 16.50 4.82 -14.85
C LEU A 349 17.45 4.10 -13.90
N ASN A 350 18.42 4.82 -13.32
CA ASN A 350 19.32 4.25 -12.32
C ASN A 350 18.59 3.85 -11.03
N ALA A 351 17.69 4.69 -10.55
CA ALA A 351 16.88 4.38 -9.37
C ALA A 351 16.02 3.13 -9.59
N GLY A 352 15.40 3.01 -10.76
CA GLY A 352 14.61 1.85 -11.11
C GLY A 352 15.41 0.55 -11.09
N ARG A 353 16.59 0.54 -11.72
CA ARG A 353 17.48 -0.64 -11.68
C ARG A 353 17.83 -1.04 -10.26
N LEU A 354 18.20 -0.07 -9.41
CA LEU A 354 18.55 -0.35 -8.02
C LEU A 354 17.38 -0.89 -7.20
N VAL A 355 16.16 -0.37 -7.42
CA VAL A 355 14.95 -0.89 -6.77
C VAL A 355 14.66 -2.33 -7.22
N LEU A 356 14.70 -2.59 -8.53
CA LEU A 356 14.44 -3.91 -9.10
C LEU A 356 15.48 -4.94 -8.64
N ASP A 357 16.76 -4.58 -8.68
CA ASP A 357 17.85 -5.42 -8.19
C ASP A 357 17.72 -5.75 -6.69
N PHE A 358 17.33 -4.75 -5.89
CA PHE A 358 17.15 -4.92 -4.46
C PHE A 358 15.98 -5.86 -4.13
N LEU A 359 14.85 -5.71 -4.84
CA LEU A 359 13.65 -6.52 -4.63
C LEU A 359 13.74 -7.88 -5.34
N GLY A 360 14.78 -8.13 -6.13
CA GLY A 360 14.94 -9.38 -6.87
C GLY A 360 13.94 -9.53 -8.02
N ALA A 361 13.46 -8.42 -8.57
CA ALA A 361 12.53 -8.44 -9.68
C ALA A 361 13.20 -8.93 -10.97
N GLN A 362 12.45 -9.67 -11.78
CA GLN A 362 12.88 -10.17 -13.08
C GLN A 362 12.78 -9.05 -14.12
N ASN A 363 13.46 -9.23 -15.26
CA ASN A 363 13.39 -8.28 -16.37
C ASN A 363 12.06 -8.32 -17.15
N GLU A 364 11.16 -9.24 -16.78
CA GLU A 364 9.86 -9.35 -17.39
C GLU A 364 8.95 -8.24 -16.86
N ILE A 365 8.46 -7.41 -17.77
CA ILE A 365 7.59 -6.26 -17.48
C ILE A 365 6.23 -6.48 -18.15
N ASP A 366 5.15 -6.20 -17.42
CA ASP A 366 3.81 -6.23 -17.99
C ASP A 366 3.46 -4.91 -18.73
N ASP A 367 2.34 -4.91 -19.46
CA ASP A 367 1.86 -3.75 -20.22
C ASP A 367 1.57 -2.51 -19.35
N TYR A 368 1.50 -2.69 -18.04
CA TYR A 368 1.20 -1.65 -17.06
C TYR A 368 2.44 -1.11 -16.35
N GLY A 369 3.63 -1.65 -16.63
CA GLY A 369 4.89 -1.16 -16.06
C GLY A 369 5.34 -1.86 -14.80
N PHE A 370 4.80 -3.03 -14.48
CA PHE A 370 5.17 -3.82 -13.32
C PHE A 370 6.13 -4.94 -13.69
N TYR A 371 7.18 -5.07 -12.91
CA TYR A 371 8.20 -6.11 -13.03
C TYR A 371 7.88 -7.27 -12.09
N THR A 372 7.92 -8.48 -12.60
CA THR A 372 7.60 -9.69 -11.83
C THR A 372 8.69 -9.97 -10.79
N ILE A 373 8.30 -10.11 -9.51
CA ILE A 373 9.14 -10.65 -8.45
C ILE A 373 8.95 -12.17 -8.38
N TRP A 374 7.71 -12.62 -8.43
CA TRP A 374 7.36 -14.02 -8.33
C TRP A 374 6.04 -14.31 -9.06
N ASN A 375 5.96 -15.51 -9.65
CA ASN A 375 4.77 -16.04 -10.30
C ASN A 375 4.66 -17.54 -10.00
N GLU A 376 3.46 -18.03 -9.67
CA GLU A 376 3.20 -19.44 -9.38
C GLU A 376 3.50 -20.35 -10.57
N ASP A 377 3.29 -19.89 -11.79
CA ASP A 377 3.60 -20.62 -13.03
C ASP A 377 5.10 -20.84 -13.26
N SER A 378 5.97 -20.13 -12.52
CA SER A 378 7.44 -20.25 -12.56
C SER A 378 8.02 -20.28 -11.14
N PRO A 379 7.67 -21.28 -10.31
CA PRO A 379 7.97 -21.30 -8.87
C PRO A 379 9.47 -21.40 -8.55
N ASP A 380 10.31 -21.87 -9.46
CA ASP A 380 11.77 -21.98 -9.28
C ASP A 380 12.47 -20.62 -9.28
N ALA A 381 11.77 -19.57 -9.65
CA ALA A 381 12.22 -18.18 -9.57
C ALA A 381 11.94 -17.56 -8.18
N LEU A 382 12.06 -18.33 -7.08
CA LEU A 382 12.09 -17.71 -5.76
C LEU A 382 13.20 -16.68 -5.75
N PRO A 383 12.91 -15.40 -5.42
CA PRO A 383 13.94 -14.41 -5.34
C PRO A 383 14.99 -14.90 -4.36
N GLU A 384 16.17 -15.30 -4.88
CA GLU A 384 17.33 -15.52 -4.01
C GLU A 384 17.43 -14.28 -3.15
N GLN A 385 17.41 -14.46 -1.83
CA GLN A 385 17.69 -13.37 -0.88
C GLN A 385 19.14 -12.91 -1.13
N ARG A 386 19.32 -12.17 -2.21
CA ARG A 386 20.62 -11.57 -2.52
C ARG A 386 20.87 -10.54 -1.45
N ARG A 387 21.75 -10.91 -0.49
CA ARG A 387 22.39 -9.98 0.43
C ARG A 387 23.25 -9.01 -0.40
N LYS A 388 22.61 -8.08 -1.10
CA LYS A 388 23.31 -7.00 -1.80
C LYS A 388 23.31 -5.77 -0.92
N SER A 389 24.41 -5.04 -1.00
CA SER A 389 24.68 -3.75 -0.36
C SER A 389 23.50 -2.79 -0.44
N PRO A 390 23.38 -1.86 0.54
CA PRO A 390 22.32 -0.86 0.53
C PRO A 390 22.32 -0.08 -0.78
N MET A 391 21.10 0.19 -1.26
CA MET A 391 20.81 0.97 -2.46
C MET A 391 21.39 2.38 -2.43
#